data_fbc40c07fff3deb0f857bc26bdcdf1aa
#
_entry.id   fbc40c07fff3deb0f857bc26bdcdf1aa
#
_cell.length_a   1.000
_cell.length_b   1.000
_cell.length_c   1.000
_cell.angle_alpha   90.00
_cell.angle_beta   90.00
_cell.angle_gamma   90.00
#
_symmetry.space_group_name_H-M   'P 1'
#
loop_
_entity.id
_entity.type
_entity.pdbx_description
1 polymer ?
#
loop_
_entity_poly.entity_id
_entity_poly.type
_entity_poly.pdbx_seq_one_letter_code
_entity_poly.pdbx_strand_id
1 'polypeptide(L)'
;MTPSSTGLSAYIKQSPPLDFSIPYDDAWVKDRTIIVTGGASGFGAGFVRRWASNGATVIIGDVNVEKGDALARAIRKETGRESAAHFVHCDVTNWQSQVNLFKEAVKCSPHGGIDTVVANAGIQAKDRLQEPGDLSAAEPKPPNFATMDVNVTGVLYTTHLAYYWLPKNPGSKPCNMNSVPDKQTRDRNLVLLGSIASLAPIAAAPLYGTSKHAVLGLFRSLRSTSHMEGIRVNIVLPYFIDTAIVPPVAKLLLAGGGMGKVEDVVEAATRLVADTRILGRGIVVGPKVTCKQDESGEFKLVNKGAEGSTETALWEAYADDWEEVDAFDRRVVKLLNAVEQARGWVGWATDIVKLVGYQVFGYGRER
;
A
#
# COMPACT_ATOMS: atom_id res chain seq x y z
N MET A 1 8.31 21.79 -19.47
CA MET A 1 7.36 22.69 -18.78
C MET A 1 7.03 22.05 -17.46
N THR A 2 7.35 22.66 -16.35
CA THR A 2 6.92 22.22 -15.02
C THR A 2 5.39 22.27 -14.98
N PRO A 3 4.69 21.17 -14.61
CA PRO A 3 3.24 21.21 -14.46
C PRO A 3 2.88 22.31 -13.49
N SER A 4 1.96 23.18 -13.86
CA SER A 4 1.51 24.26 -12.98
C SER A 4 0.92 23.64 -11.72
N SER A 5 1.43 24.02 -10.56
CA SER A 5 1.06 23.54 -9.23
C SER A 5 -0.36 23.97 -8.77
N THR A 6 -1.30 24.10 -9.70
CA THR A 6 -2.67 24.57 -9.42
C THR A 6 -3.70 23.46 -9.27
N GLY A 7 -3.30 22.20 -9.50
CA GLY A 7 -4.18 21.03 -9.39
C GLY A 7 -4.46 20.59 -7.94
N LEU A 8 -5.37 19.62 -7.78
CA LEU A 8 -5.71 18.98 -6.50
C LEU A 8 -4.47 18.49 -5.75
N SER A 9 -3.48 17.94 -6.47
CA SER A 9 -2.22 17.44 -5.91
C SER A 9 -1.48 18.46 -5.04
N ALA A 10 -1.55 19.76 -5.37
CA ALA A 10 -0.93 20.79 -4.55
C ALA A 10 -1.60 20.98 -3.19
N TYR A 11 -2.91 20.74 -3.10
CA TYR A 11 -3.67 20.84 -1.85
C TYR A 11 -3.56 19.61 -0.98
N ILE A 12 -3.60 18.41 -1.57
CA ILE A 12 -3.49 17.12 -0.85
C ILE A 12 -2.07 16.72 -0.55
N LYS A 13 -1.09 17.55 -0.93
CA LYS A 13 0.34 17.29 -0.73
C LYS A 13 0.80 15.95 -1.36
N GLN A 14 0.16 15.54 -2.45
CA GLN A 14 0.55 14.37 -3.25
C GLN A 14 1.89 14.64 -3.94
N SER A 15 2.74 13.62 -4.03
CA SER A 15 4.01 13.76 -4.76
C SER A 15 3.79 13.99 -6.26
N PRO A 16 4.76 14.55 -6.99
CA PRO A 16 4.70 14.63 -8.45
C PRO A 16 4.47 13.26 -9.10
N PRO A 17 4.02 13.20 -10.36
CA PRO A 17 3.98 11.96 -11.14
C PRO A 17 5.29 11.18 -11.07
N LEU A 18 5.18 9.85 -11.12
CA LEU A 18 6.34 8.98 -10.96
C LEU A 18 7.23 9.02 -12.19
N ASP A 19 8.50 9.28 -11.96
CA ASP A 19 9.55 9.05 -12.96
C ASP A 19 10.32 7.77 -12.60
N PHE A 20 10.09 6.71 -13.37
CA PHE A 20 10.72 5.41 -13.13
C PHE A 20 12.20 5.38 -13.51
N SER A 21 12.72 6.40 -14.20
CA SER A 21 14.14 6.54 -14.51
C SER A 21 14.96 7.02 -13.30
N ILE A 22 14.32 7.68 -12.33
CA ILE A 22 14.97 8.16 -11.11
C ILE A 22 15.30 6.96 -10.22
N PRO A 23 16.57 6.74 -9.87
CA PRO A 23 16.94 5.67 -8.94
C PRO A 23 16.46 5.98 -7.52
N TYR A 24 16.23 4.93 -6.75
CA TYR A 24 15.96 4.99 -5.32
C TYR A 24 16.89 4.06 -4.56
N ASP A 25 17.08 4.30 -3.27
CA ASP A 25 17.91 3.45 -2.40
C ASP A 25 17.03 2.36 -1.78
N ASP A 26 17.10 1.14 -2.31
CA ASP A 26 16.35 0.00 -1.77
C ASP A 26 16.87 -0.48 -0.41
N ALA A 27 18.09 -0.08 -0.04
CA ALA A 27 18.64 -0.28 1.30
C ALA A 27 17.98 0.63 2.36
N TRP A 28 17.12 1.57 1.97
CA TRP A 28 16.32 2.38 2.90
C TRP A 28 15.52 1.53 3.89
N VAL A 29 15.08 0.32 3.48
CA VAL A 29 14.32 -0.59 4.35
C VAL A 29 15.16 -1.20 5.49
N LYS A 30 16.49 -1.02 5.47
CA LYS A 30 17.36 -1.49 6.54
C LYS A 30 16.93 -0.92 7.89
N ASP A 31 16.90 -1.80 8.90
CA ASP A 31 16.48 -1.49 10.27
C ASP A 31 15.02 -1.00 10.39
N ARG A 32 14.19 -1.21 9.37
CA ARG A 32 12.74 -0.94 9.40
C ARG A 32 11.98 -2.20 9.78
N THR A 33 10.83 -2.02 10.44
CA THR A 33 9.89 -3.10 10.73
C THR A 33 8.70 -2.99 9.79
N ILE A 34 8.45 -4.07 9.04
CA ILE A 34 7.44 -4.11 7.98
C ILE A 34 6.47 -5.26 8.24
N ILE A 35 5.17 -4.98 8.28
CA ILE A 35 4.11 -5.99 8.30
C ILE A 35 3.67 -6.30 6.88
N VAL A 36 3.56 -7.58 6.54
CA VAL A 36 3.00 -8.06 5.26
C VAL A 36 1.88 -9.04 5.55
N THR A 37 0.62 -8.67 5.28
CA THR A 37 -0.50 -9.61 5.33
C THR A 37 -0.52 -10.48 4.07
N GLY A 38 -0.88 -11.77 4.19
CA GLY A 38 -0.74 -12.74 3.09
C GLY A 38 0.73 -12.94 2.70
N GLY A 39 1.64 -12.86 3.68
CA GLY A 39 3.09 -12.83 3.46
C GLY A 39 3.74 -14.19 3.18
N ALA A 40 3.02 -15.32 3.33
CA ALA A 40 3.61 -16.66 3.22
C ALA A 40 3.72 -17.17 1.77
N SER A 41 3.13 -16.48 0.79
CA SER A 41 3.11 -16.94 -0.61
C SER A 41 3.04 -15.78 -1.61
N GLY A 42 3.18 -16.08 -2.90
CA GLY A 42 3.00 -15.13 -4.00
C GLY A 42 3.84 -13.85 -3.84
N PHE A 43 3.20 -12.71 -4.07
CA PHE A 43 3.85 -11.40 -3.94
C PHE A 43 4.35 -11.16 -2.52
N GLY A 44 3.54 -11.52 -1.51
CA GLY A 44 3.90 -11.35 -0.11
C GLY A 44 5.22 -12.03 0.23
N ALA A 45 5.43 -13.27 -0.17
CA ALA A 45 6.70 -13.97 0.03
C ALA A 45 7.86 -13.30 -0.72
N GLY A 46 7.61 -12.76 -1.91
CA GLY A 46 8.58 -11.97 -2.66
C GLY A 46 9.01 -10.70 -1.90
N PHE A 47 8.04 -9.95 -1.38
CA PHE A 47 8.29 -8.78 -0.55
C PHE A 47 9.12 -9.12 0.69
N VAL A 48 8.69 -10.16 1.42
CA VAL A 48 9.37 -10.61 2.64
C VAL A 48 10.84 -10.95 2.37
N ARG A 49 11.12 -11.73 1.30
CA ARG A 49 12.50 -12.08 0.94
C ARG A 49 13.34 -10.85 0.59
N ARG A 50 12.83 -10.00 -0.31
CA ARG A 50 13.57 -8.82 -0.79
C ARG A 50 13.91 -7.87 0.37
N TRP A 51 12.92 -7.53 1.20
CA TRP A 51 13.15 -6.54 2.25
C TRP A 51 13.95 -7.10 3.43
N ALA A 52 13.75 -8.37 3.79
CA ALA A 52 14.60 -9.01 4.79
C ALA A 52 16.05 -9.10 4.34
N SER A 53 16.31 -9.41 3.07
CA SER A 53 17.68 -9.41 2.49
C SER A 53 18.31 -8.01 2.51
N ASN A 54 17.50 -6.96 2.35
CA ASN A 54 17.94 -5.57 2.42
C ASN A 54 17.99 -5.03 3.86
N GLY A 55 17.88 -5.89 4.87
CA GLY A 55 18.12 -5.54 6.27
C GLY A 55 16.88 -5.19 7.09
N ALA A 56 15.67 -5.27 6.54
CA ALA A 56 14.44 -5.07 7.33
C ALA A 56 14.17 -6.23 8.29
N THR A 57 13.36 -5.97 9.31
CA THR A 57 12.63 -6.97 10.10
C THR A 57 11.23 -7.09 9.53
N VAL A 58 10.87 -8.25 8.98
CA VAL A 58 9.58 -8.43 8.31
C VAL A 58 8.69 -9.38 9.10
N ILE A 59 7.48 -8.93 9.38
CA ILE A 59 6.45 -9.70 10.09
C ILE A 59 5.47 -10.26 9.06
N ILE A 60 5.45 -11.58 8.97
CA ILE A 60 4.64 -12.35 8.02
C ILE A 60 3.31 -12.67 8.70
N GLY A 61 2.23 -12.00 8.32
CA GLY A 61 0.87 -12.35 8.73
C GLY A 61 0.20 -13.23 7.67
N ASP A 62 -0.13 -14.48 8.00
CA ASP A 62 -0.79 -15.38 7.05
C ASP A 62 -1.61 -16.47 7.78
N VAL A 63 -2.62 -17.02 7.13
CA VAL A 63 -3.38 -18.16 7.68
C VAL A 63 -2.63 -19.49 7.52
N ASN A 64 -1.68 -19.57 6.59
CA ASN A 64 -0.92 -20.78 6.33
C ASN A 64 0.31 -20.89 7.24
N VAL A 65 0.14 -21.53 8.37
CA VAL A 65 1.18 -21.69 9.40
C VAL A 65 2.42 -22.40 8.83
N GLU A 66 2.24 -23.50 8.09
CA GLU A 66 3.35 -24.29 7.57
C GLU A 66 4.24 -23.47 6.61
N LYS A 67 3.63 -22.77 5.63
CA LYS A 67 4.37 -21.93 4.68
C LYS A 67 5.00 -20.72 5.36
N GLY A 68 4.27 -20.07 6.27
CA GLY A 68 4.75 -18.89 6.97
C GLY A 68 5.97 -19.18 7.85
N ASP A 69 5.90 -20.24 8.64
CA ASP A 69 7.03 -20.71 9.47
C ASP A 69 8.22 -21.17 8.63
N ALA A 70 7.96 -21.92 7.56
CA ALA A 70 9.04 -22.38 6.66
C ALA A 70 9.75 -21.19 6.02
N LEU A 71 8.99 -20.20 5.54
CA LEU A 71 9.55 -18.97 4.94
C LEU A 71 10.37 -18.17 5.97
N ALA A 72 9.85 -17.95 7.17
CA ALA A 72 10.56 -17.23 8.21
C ALA A 72 11.89 -17.90 8.59
N ARG A 73 11.89 -19.25 8.75
CA ARG A 73 13.11 -20.02 9.03
C ARG A 73 14.12 -19.93 7.88
N ALA A 74 13.66 -20.05 6.63
CA ALA A 74 14.52 -19.94 5.46
C ALA A 74 15.22 -18.59 5.40
N ILE A 75 14.47 -17.51 5.59
CA ILE A 75 14.99 -16.14 5.55
C ILE A 75 16.00 -15.89 6.68
N ARG A 76 15.72 -16.32 7.91
CA ARG A 76 16.68 -16.20 9.02
C ARG A 76 17.98 -16.93 8.71
N LYS A 77 17.90 -18.13 8.14
CA LYS A 77 19.08 -18.89 7.70
C LYS A 77 19.84 -18.19 6.58
N GLU A 78 19.14 -17.69 5.55
CA GLU A 78 19.72 -17.01 4.38
C GLU A 78 20.42 -15.70 4.78
N THR A 79 19.85 -14.96 5.71
CA THR A 79 20.36 -13.64 6.14
C THR A 79 21.31 -13.72 7.34
N GLY A 80 21.37 -14.83 8.04
CA GLY A 80 22.12 -14.98 9.30
C GLY A 80 21.57 -14.12 10.45
N ARG A 81 20.33 -13.58 10.32
CA ARG A 81 19.73 -12.69 11.31
C ARG A 81 18.42 -13.29 11.85
N GLU A 82 18.35 -13.54 13.16
CA GLU A 82 17.13 -14.04 13.81
C GLU A 82 15.97 -13.04 13.73
N SER A 83 16.24 -11.76 13.72
CA SER A 83 15.24 -10.70 13.59
C SER A 83 14.76 -10.45 12.16
N ALA A 84 15.32 -11.12 11.13
CA ALA A 84 15.01 -10.81 9.73
C ALA A 84 13.56 -11.11 9.35
N ALA A 85 12.97 -12.17 9.89
CA ALA A 85 11.58 -12.53 9.59
C ALA A 85 10.92 -13.28 10.75
N HIS A 86 9.68 -12.89 11.06
CA HIS A 86 8.84 -13.53 12.06
C HIS A 86 7.49 -13.87 11.45
N PHE A 87 7.00 -15.08 11.73
CA PHE A 87 5.67 -15.49 11.32
C PHE A 87 4.69 -15.30 12.48
N VAL A 88 3.51 -14.77 12.16
CA VAL A 88 2.36 -14.66 13.07
C VAL A 88 1.13 -15.15 12.32
N HIS A 89 0.45 -16.17 12.85
CA HIS A 89 -0.83 -16.60 12.29
C HIS A 89 -1.81 -15.43 12.28
N CYS A 90 -2.37 -15.13 11.11
CA CYS A 90 -3.30 -14.02 10.93
C CYS A 90 -4.37 -14.35 9.89
N ASP A 91 -5.61 -14.48 10.36
CA ASP A 91 -6.80 -14.40 9.52
C ASP A 91 -7.23 -12.94 9.42
N VAL A 92 -7.07 -12.33 8.24
CA VAL A 92 -7.39 -10.91 8.02
C VAL A 92 -8.88 -10.60 8.14
N THR A 93 -9.75 -11.60 8.06
CA THR A 93 -11.20 -11.43 8.26
C THR A 93 -11.58 -11.33 9.74
N ASN A 94 -10.66 -11.72 10.62
CA ASN A 94 -10.86 -11.70 12.08
C ASN A 94 -10.14 -10.49 12.69
N TRP A 95 -10.90 -9.56 13.26
CA TRP A 95 -10.38 -8.36 13.91
C TRP A 95 -9.31 -8.65 14.96
N GLN A 96 -9.60 -9.59 15.88
CA GLN A 96 -8.67 -9.89 16.97
C GLN A 96 -7.38 -10.55 16.48
N SER A 97 -7.47 -11.35 15.42
CA SER A 97 -6.29 -11.94 14.77
C SER A 97 -5.38 -10.86 14.20
N GLN A 98 -5.95 -9.83 13.54
CA GLN A 98 -5.17 -8.69 13.07
C GLN A 98 -4.59 -7.84 14.20
N VAL A 99 -5.38 -7.56 15.25
CA VAL A 99 -4.86 -6.85 16.45
C VAL A 99 -3.65 -7.59 17.03
N ASN A 100 -3.71 -8.92 17.10
CA ASN A 100 -2.59 -9.72 17.58
C ASN A 100 -1.36 -9.61 16.68
N LEU A 101 -1.54 -9.64 15.35
CA LEU A 101 -0.45 -9.44 14.38
C LEU A 101 0.32 -8.14 14.65
N PHE A 102 -0.39 -7.02 14.84
CA PHE A 102 0.26 -5.73 15.09
C PHE A 102 0.96 -5.69 16.47
N LYS A 103 0.38 -6.28 17.50
CA LYS A 103 1.01 -6.40 18.83
C LYS A 103 2.31 -7.21 18.77
N GLU A 104 2.27 -8.36 18.11
CA GLU A 104 3.46 -9.20 17.94
C GLU A 104 4.52 -8.49 17.07
N ALA A 105 4.10 -7.73 16.04
CA ALA A 105 5.01 -6.94 15.23
C ALA A 105 5.81 -5.93 16.06
N VAL A 106 5.15 -5.23 16.99
CA VAL A 106 5.83 -4.29 17.90
C VAL A 106 6.80 -5.01 18.83
N LYS A 107 6.44 -6.20 19.35
CA LYS A 107 7.34 -7.01 20.20
C LYS A 107 8.57 -7.52 19.46
N CYS A 108 8.39 -7.96 18.20
CA CYS A 108 9.49 -8.46 17.36
C CYS A 108 10.35 -7.33 16.78
N SER A 109 9.85 -6.10 16.81
CA SER A 109 10.54 -4.93 16.27
C SER A 109 11.76 -4.57 17.12
N PRO A 110 12.97 -4.43 16.54
CA PRO A 110 14.16 -4.03 17.30
C PRO A 110 14.05 -2.64 17.94
N HIS A 111 13.15 -1.77 17.41
CA HIS A 111 12.95 -0.42 17.93
C HIS A 111 11.56 -0.20 18.58
N GLY A 112 10.76 -1.28 18.69
CA GLY A 112 9.46 -1.23 19.36
C GLY A 112 8.36 -0.52 18.57
N GLY A 113 8.47 -0.45 17.24
CA GLY A 113 7.48 0.22 16.37
C GLY A 113 7.36 -0.41 14.99
N ILE A 114 6.46 0.10 14.16
CA ILE A 114 6.16 -0.37 12.80
C ILE A 114 6.35 0.79 11.83
N ASP A 115 7.21 0.61 10.83
CA ASP A 115 7.49 1.64 9.83
C ASP A 115 6.58 1.52 8.60
N THR A 116 6.23 0.29 8.20
CA THR A 116 5.44 0.04 7.00
C THR A 116 4.43 -1.09 7.23
N VAL A 117 3.23 -0.91 6.70
CA VAL A 117 2.18 -1.93 6.64
C VAL A 117 1.81 -2.17 5.18
N VAL A 118 1.82 -3.44 4.77
CA VAL A 118 1.43 -3.86 3.42
C VAL A 118 0.18 -4.73 3.51
N ALA A 119 -0.95 -4.15 3.09
CA ALA A 119 -2.22 -4.84 3.01
C ALA A 119 -2.28 -5.67 1.71
N ASN A 120 -1.53 -6.80 1.72
CA ASN A 120 -1.35 -7.65 0.54
C ASN A 120 -2.28 -8.86 0.51
N ALA A 121 -2.79 -9.36 1.66
CA ALA A 121 -3.68 -10.51 1.69
C ALA A 121 -4.85 -10.36 0.72
N GLY A 122 -5.07 -11.35 -0.11
CA GLY A 122 -6.14 -11.36 -1.08
C GLY A 122 -6.35 -12.73 -1.70
N ILE A 123 -7.59 -13.01 -2.03
CA ILE A 123 -8.01 -14.25 -2.69
C ILE A 123 -8.93 -13.97 -3.88
N GLN A 124 -9.03 -14.94 -4.76
CA GLN A 124 -10.10 -15.07 -5.73
C GLN A 124 -10.79 -16.41 -5.48
N ALA A 125 -11.81 -16.41 -4.62
CA ALA A 125 -12.64 -17.59 -4.40
C ALA A 125 -13.49 -17.86 -5.65
N LYS A 126 -14.04 -19.08 -5.77
CA LYS A 126 -14.96 -19.41 -6.85
C LYS A 126 -16.17 -18.47 -6.79
N ASP A 127 -16.23 -17.60 -7.80
CA ASP A 127 -17.30 -16.61 -7.93
C ASP A 127 -18.52 -17.25 -8.59
N ARG A 128 -19.65 -17.24 -7.89
CA ARG A 128 -20.93 -17.78 -8.33
C ARG A 128 -22.06 -16.79 -8.21
N LEU A 129 -21.76 -15.50 -8.11
CA LEU A 129 -22.78 -14.46 -7.94
C LEU A 129 -23.84 -14.50 -9.04
N GLN A 130 -23.43 -14.83 -10.26
CA GLN A 130 -24.30 -14.89 -11.44
C GLN A 130 -24.87 -16.31 -11.70
N GLU A 131 -24.50 -17.30 -10.91
CA GLU A 131 -25.04 -18.67 -11.03
C GLU A 131 -26.31 -18.76 -10.19
N PRO A 132 -27.47 -19.06 -10.79
CA PRO A 132 -28.74 -19.11 -10.04
C PRO A 132 -28.81 -20.30 -9.06
N GLY A 133 -27.93 -21.29 -9.21
CA GLY A 133 -27.93 -22.49 -8.38
C GLY A 133 -29.01 -23.50 -8.81
N ASP A 134 -29.56 -24.24 -7.85
CA ASP A 134 -30.61 -25.21 -8.08
C ASP A 134 -31.96 -24.53 -8.19
N LEU A 135 -32.48 -24.42 -9.42
CA LEU A 135 -33.79 -23.81 -9.71
C LEU A 135 -34.97 -24.66 -9.25
N SER A 136 -34.76 -25.89 -8.81
CA SER A 136 -35.80 -26.75 -8.23
C SER A 136 -35.93 -26.58 -6.70
N ALA A 137 -34.99 -25.92 -6.07
CA ALA A 137 -35.02 -25.65 -4.63
C ALA A 137 -36.09 -24.60 -4.30
N ALA A 138 -36.70 -24.71 -3.12
CA ALA A 138 -37.72 -23.74 -2.65
C ALA A 138 -37.14 -22.33 -2.44
N GLU A 139 -35.85 -22.22 -2.10
CA GLU A 139 -35.12 -20.95 -1.88
C GLU A 139 -33.68 -21.04 -2.42
N PRO A 140 -33.13 -19.96 -2.96
CA PRO A 140 -31.74 -19.93 -3.38
C PRO A 140 -30.79 -19.95 -2.18
N LYS A 141 -29.63 -20.57 -2.34
CA LYS A 141 -28.54 -20.47 -1.35
C LYS A 141 -27.87 -19.10 -1.44
N PRO A 142 -27.42 -18.53 -0.31
CA PRO A 142 -26.69 -17.28 -0.32
C PRO A 142 -25.37 -17.41 -1.10
N PRO A 143 -24.93 -16.34 -1.77
CA PRO A 143 -23.62 -16.34 -2.43
C PRO A 143 -22.48 -16.41 -1.42
N ASN A 144 -21.32 -16.88 -1.86
CA ASN A 144 -20.11 -16.91 -1.04
C ASN A 144 -19.37 -15.56 -1.14
N PHE A 145 -19.32 -14.82 -0.07
CA PHE A 145 -18.63 -13.54 0.02
C PHE A 145 -17.19 -13.59 0.55
N ALA A 146 -16.58 -14.77 0.65
CA ALA A 146 -15.20 -14.90 1.17
C ALA A 146 -14.19 -13.96 0.45
N THR A 147 -14.37 -13.73 -0.87
CA THR A 147 -13.54 -12.75 -1.60
C THR A 147 -13.73 -11.33 -1.08
N MET A 148 -14.95 -10.93 -0.74
CA MET A 148 -15.24 -9.61 -0.16
C MET A 148 -14.68 -9.51 1.27
N ASP A 149 -14.85 -10.56 2.07
CA ASP A 149 -14.40 -10.59 3.46
C ASP A 149 -12.89 -10.43 3.55
N VAL A 150 -12.14 -11.15 2.72
CA VAL A 150 -10.68 -11.06 2.71
C VAL A 150 -10.20 -9.77 2.05
N ASN A 151 -10.66 -9.50 0.81
CA ASN A 151 -10.10 -8.42 -0.02
C ASN A 151 -10.60 -7.03 0.36
N VAL A 152 -11.72 -6.91 1.05
CA VAL A 152 -12.30 -5.62 1.47
C VAL A 152 -12.25 -5.50 2.99
N THR A 153 -13.01 -6.31 3.72
CA THR A 153 -13.07 -6.21 5.19
C THR A 153 -11.67 -6.38 5.81
N GLY A 154 -10.91 -7.37 5.34
CA GLY A 154 -9.54 -7.61 5.79
C GLY A 154 -8.61 -6.42 5.53
N VAL A 155 -8.71 -5.80 4.35
CA VAL A 155 -7.91 -4.61 4.00
C VAL A 155 -8.32 -3.40 4.85
N LEU A 156 -9.62 -3.21 5.10
CA LEU A 156 -10.13 -2.12 5.95
C LEU A 156 -9.62 -2.26 7.39
N TYR A 157 -9.64 -3.47 7.97
CA TYR A 157 -9.08 -3.73 9.30
C TYR A 157 -7.58 -3.46 9.35
N THR A 158 -6.82 -3.94 8.35
CA THR A 158 -5.37 -3.70 8.24
C THR A 158 -5.09 -2.20 8.15
N THR A 159 -5.86 -1.48 7.33
CA THR A 159 -5.74 -0.03 7.17
C THR A 159 -6.01 0.71 8.48
N HIS A 160 -7.11 0.39 9.17
CA HIS A 160 -7.46 1.01 10.43
C HIS A 160 -6.38 0.80 11.51
N LEU A 161 -5.84 -0.42 11.59
CA LEU A 161 -4.73 -0.73 12.50
C LEU A 161 -3.44 -0.01 12.10
N ALA A 162 -3.17 0.16 10.80
CA ALA A 162 -2.03 0.94 10.34
C ALA A 162 -2.13 2.40 10.81
N TYR A 163 -3.31 3.05 10.70
CA TYR A 163 -3.53 4.40 11.20
C TYR A 163 -3.37 4.53 12.70
N TYR A 164 -3.64 3.46 13.46
CA TYR A 164 -3.44 3.45 14.91
C TYR A 164 -1.97 3.24 15.31
N TRP A 165 -1.24 2.35 14.62
CA TRP A 165 0.10 1.94 15.03
C TRP A 165 1.24 2.73 14.40
N LEU A 166 1.13 3.17 13.14
CA LEU A 166 2.18 3.91 12.45
C LEU A 166 2.55 5.24 13.16
N PRO A 167 1.60 6.06 13.64
CA PRO A 167 1.94 7.27 14.39
C PRO A 167 2.62 7.01 15.74
N LYS A 168 2.44 5.81 16.31
CA LYS A 168 3.07 5.38 17.57
C LYS A 168 4.48 4.85 17.40
N ASN A 169 4.98 4.75 16.17
CA ASN A 169 6.32 4.27 15.89
C ASN A 169 7.36 5.24 16.50
N PRO A 170 8.20 4.78 17.47
CA PRO A 170 9.18 5.63 18.13
C PRO A 170 10.14 6.26 17.11
N GLY A 171 10.33 7.57 17.18
CA GLY A 171 11.18 8.34 16.26
C GLY A 171 10.56 8.59 14.89
N SER A 172 9.30 8.22 14.64
CA SER A 172 8.64 8.57 13.39
C SER A 172 8.28 10.06 13.34
N LYS A 173 8.31 10.61 12.14
CA LYS A 173 7.82 11.96 11.86
C LYS A 173 6.71 11.89 10.81
N PRO A 174 5.76 12.84 10.81
CA PRO A 174 4.79 12.94 9.75
C PRO A 174 5.46 13.03 8.38
N CYS A 175 5.05 12.15 7.47
CA CYS A 175 5.55 12.14 6.09
C CYS A 175 4.90 13.28 5.28
N ASN A 176 5.66 13.86 4.37
CA ASN A 176 5.17 14.81 3.39
C ASN A 176 6.03 14.74 2.11
N MET A 177 5.55 15.32 1.00
CA MET A 177 6.22 15.25 -0.30
C MET A 177 7.62 15.91 -0.33
N ASN A 178 7.93 16.75 0.64
CA ASN A 178 9.23 17.42 0.77
C ASN A 178 10.14 16.70 1.80
N SER A 179 9.71 15.56 2.33
CA SER A 179 10.53 14.80 3.27
C SER A 179 11.81 14.33 2.58
N VAL A 180 12.94 14.76 3.11
CA VAL A 180 14.25 14.24 2.67
C VAL A 180 14.46 12.91 3.37
N PRO A 181 14.85 11.84 2.65
CA PRO A 181 15.21 10.57 3.26
C PRO A 181 16.30 10.77 4.31
N ASP A 182 15.95 10.51 5.56
CA ASP A 182 16.88 10.53 6.69
C ASP A 182 16.88 9.13 7.34
N LYS A 183 18.04 8.48 7.37
CA LYS A 183 18.18 7.13 7.92
C LYS A 183 17.76 7.02 9.40
N GLN A 184 17.79 8.13 10.12
CA GLN A 184 17.36 8.18 11.52
C GLN A 184 15.86 8.38 11.69
N THR A 185 15.17 8.93 10.70
CA THR A 185 13.72 9.15 10.76
C THR A 185 12.98 7.86 10.45
N ARG A 186 12.03 7.48 11.31
CA ARG A 186 11.13 6.35 11.08
C ARG A 186 9.98 6.75 10.17
N ASP A 187 9.56 5.82 9.31
CA ASP A 187 8.50 6.04 8.32
C ASP A 187 7.10 5.78 8.90
N ARG A 188 6.07 6.24 8.20
CA ARG A 188 4.66 5.92 8.40
C ARG A 188 4.08 5.60 7.03
N ASN A 189 4.22 4.36 6.60
CA ASN A 189 3.88 3.96 5.24
C ASN A 189 2.82 2.86 5.21
N LEU A 190 1.80 3.04 4.37
CA LEU A 190 0.78 2.06 4.06
C LEU A 190 0.79 1.78 2.56
N VAL A 191 0.99 0.52 2.18
CA VAL A 191 0.91 0.07 0.78
C VAL A 191 -0.29 -0.86 0.64
N LEU A 192 -1.18 -0.53 -0.30
CA LEU A 192 -2.34 -1.34 -0.65
C LEU A 192 -2.07 -2.18 -1.89
N LEU A 193 -2.61 -3.39 -1.95
CA LEU A 193 -2.56 -4.26 -3.12
C LEU A 193 -3.93 -4.30 -3.82
N GLY A 194 -4.04 -3.49 -4.88
CA GLY A 194 -5.13 -3.56 -5.83
C GLY A 194 -4.94 -4.68 -6.85
N SER A 195 -5.30 -4.41 -8.08
CA SER A 195 -5.17 -5.28 -9.26
C SER A 195 -5.47 -4.47 -10.51
N ILE A 196 -5.14 -4.97 -11.68
CA ILE A 196 -5.72 -4.46 -12.94
C ILE A 196 -7.26 -4.53 -12.90
N ALA A 197 -7.83 -5.48 -12.14
CA ALA A 197 -9.26 -5.56 -11.85
C ALA A 197 -9.82 -4.36 -11.06
N SER A 198 -8.97 -3.49 -10.55
CA SER A 198 -9.37 -2.20 -9.98
C SER A 198 -9.64 -1.14 -11.05
N LEU A 199 -9.15 -1.33 -12.27
CA LEU A 199 -9.15 -0.37 -13.37
C LEU A 199 -10.00 -0.83 -14.54
N ALA A 200 -10.06 -2.16 -14.74
CA ALA A 200 -10.72 -2.77 -15.87
C ALA A 200 -11.64 -3.92 -15.41
N PRO A 201 -12.73 -4.20 -16.12
CA PRO A 201 -13.60 -5.32 -15.80
C PRO A 201 -12.89 -6.65 -16.06
N ILE A 202 -13.08 -7.61 -15.14
CA ILE A 202 -12.63 -9.00 -15.33
C ILE A 202 -13.85 -9.87 -15.54
N ALA A 203 -13.98 -10.44 -16.72
CA ALA A 203 -15.08 -11.33 -17.07
C ALA A 203 -15.17 -12.53 -16.10
N ALA A 204 -16.38 -12.93 -15.77
CA ALA A 204 -16.70 -14.08 -14.88
C ALA A 204 -16.13 -13.99 -13.45
N ALA A 205 -15.76 -12.79 -12.99
CA ALA A 205 -15.26 -12.58 -11.63
C ALA A 205 -15.84 -11.29 -11.00
N PRO A 206 -17.18 -11.13 -10.91
CA PRO A 206 -17.79 -9.90 -10.43
C PRO A 206 -17.44 -9.57 -8.98
N LEU A 207 -17.37 -10.56 -8.07
CA LEU A 207 -16.98 -10.30 -6.67
C LEU A 207 -15.52 -9.88 -6.55
N TYR A 208 -14.62 -10.50 -7.33
CA TYR A 208 -13.22 -10.10 -7.34
C TYR A 208 -13.04 -8.70 -7.90
N GLY A 209 -13.66 -8.39 -9.05
CA GLY A 209 -13.65 -7.05 -9.64
C GLY A 209 -14.19 -6.00 -8.66
N THR A 210 -15.34 -6.25 -8.05
CA THR A 210 -15.94 -5.38 -7.03
C THR A 210 -14.98 -5.16 -5.87
N SER A 211 -14.36 -6.22 -5.34
CA SER A 211 -13.42 -6.11 -4.22
C SER A 211 -12.20 -5.25 -4.57
N LYS A 212 -11.68 -5.38 -5.78
CA LYS A 212 -10.49 -4.62 -6.21
C LYS A 212 -10.80 -3.16 -6.57
N HIS A 213 -11.99 -2.87 -7.09
CA HIS A 213 -12.50 -1.49 -7.20
C HIS A 213 -12.71 -0.85 -5.83
N ALA A 214 -13.20 -1.60 -4.83
CA ALA A 214 -13.32 -1.10 -3.46
C ALA A 214 -11.97 -0.71 -2.86
N VAL A 215 -10.90 -1.50 -3.07
CA VAL A 215 -9.54 -1.17 -2.62
C VAL A 215 -9.00 0.09 -3.32
N LEU A 216 -9.28 0.26 -4.61
CA LEU A 216 -8.92 1.49 -5.33
C LEU A 216 -9.69 2.70 -4.80
N GLY A 217 -11.00 2.55 -4.56
CA GLY A 217 -11.82 3.60 -3.94
C GLY A 217 -11.30 4.00 -2.57
N LEU A 218 -10.90 3.02 -1.74
CA LEU A 218 -10.24 3.27 -0.46
C LEU A 218 -8.94 4.06 -0.64
N PHE A 219 -8.06 3.63 -1.55
CA PHE A 219 -6.82 4.35 -1.85
C PHE A 219 -7.07 5.80 -2.26
N ARG A 220 -7.99 6.05 -3.20
CA ARG A 220 -8.31 7.39 -3.69
C ARG A 220 -8.85 8.29 -2.58
N SER A 221 -9.68 7.75 -1.69
CA SER A 221 -10.20 8.48 -0.54
C SER A 221 -9.11 8.79 0.49
N LEU A 222 -8.22 7.83 0.77
CA LEU A 222 -7.15 8.00 1.75
C LEU A 222 -6.06 8.96 1.26
N ARG A 223 -5.65 8.90 -0.02
CA ARG A 223 -4.56 9.73 -0.53
C ARG A 223 -4.84 11.23 -0.40
N SER A 224 -6.10 11.63 -0.38
CA SER A 224 -6.50 13.04 -0.23
C SER A 224 -6.40 13.56 1.21
N THR A 225 -6.39 12.68 2.21
CA THR A 225 -6.46 13.06 3.63
C THR A 225 -5.34 12.50 4.51
N SER A 226 -4.68 11.40 4.11
CA SER A 226 -3.66 10.71 4.92
C SER A 226 -2.46 11.57 5.29
N HIS A 227 -2.17 12.61 4.52
CA HIS A 227 -1.11 13.56 4.84
C HIS A 227 -1.35 14.32 6.15
N MET A 228 -2.62 14.43 6.60
CA MET A 228 -2.98 15.08 7.87
C MET A 228 -2.46 14.26 9.06
N GLU A 229 -2.45 12.93 8.92
CA GLU A 229 -1.86 12.01 9.91
C GLU A 229 -0.37 11.74 9.65
N GLY A 230 0.17 12.35 8.58
CA GLY A 230 1.54 12.17 8.15
C GLY A 230 1.85 10.74 7.68
N ILE A 231 0.85 10.03 7.15
CA ILE A 231 0.98 8.66 6.64
C ILE A 231 1.04 8.70 5.11
N ARG A 232 2.07 8.06 4.54
CA ARG A 232 2.15 7.81 3.10
C ARG A 232 1.23 6.66 2.75
N VAL A 233 0.33 6.86 1.79
CA VAL A 233 -0.53 5.78 1.27
C VAL A 233 -0.30 5.66 -0.23
N ASN A 234 0.07 4.47 -0.68
CA ASN A 234 0.33 4.15 -2.08
C ASN A 234 -0.32 2.82 -2.44
N ILE A 235 -0.48 2.54 -3.75
CA ILE A 235 -1.11 1.30 -4.22
C ILE A 235 -0.30 0.65 -5.34
N VAL A 236 -0.22 -0.69 -5.33
CA VAL A 236 0.29 -1.49 -6.45
C VAL A 236 -0.89 -2.20 -7.10
N LEU A 237 -0.92 -2.20 -8.42
CA LEU A 237 -2.00 -2.70 -9.26
C LEU A 237 -1.46 -3.74 -10.26
N PRO A 238 -1.18 -4.99 -9.80
CA PRO A 238 -0.66 -6.03 -10.68
C PRO A 238 -1.67 -6.39 -11.78
N TYR A 239 -1.18 -6.57 -13.01
CA TYR A 239 -1.88 -7.19 -14.11
C TYR A 239 -1.98 -8.71 -13.89
N PHE A 240 -2.11 -9.51 -14.92
CA PHE A 240 -1.99 -10.95 -14.80
C PHE A 240 -0.52 -11.33 -14.60
N ILE A 241 -0.20 -11.77 -13.38
CA ILE A 241 1.14 -12.18 -12.99
C ILE A 241 1.13 -13.69 -12.80
N ASP A 242 2.17 -14.38 -13.22
CA ASP A 242 2.27 -15.84 -13.09
C ASP A 242 2.37 -16.27 -11.61
N THR A 243 1.23 -16.48 -11.01
CA THR A 243 1.06 -16.94 -9.63
C THR A 243 -0.01 -18.03 -9.54
N ALA A 244 -0.13 -18.67 -8.38
CA ALA A 244 -1.17 -19.68 -8.12
C ALA A 244 -2.60 -19.09 -8.11
N ILE A 245 -2.77 -17.79 -8.01
CA ILE A 245 -4.09 -17.12 -8.07
C ILE A 245 -4.69 -17.14 -9.48
N VAL A 246 -3.84 -17.17 -10.53
CA VAL A 246 -4.31 -17.17 -11.92
C VAL A 246 -4.69 -18.57 -12.34
N PRO A 247 -5.98 -18.85 -12.65
CA PRO A 247 -6.42 -20.16 -13.07
C PRO A 247 -5.72 -20.63 -14.37
N PRO A 248 -5.50 -21.95 -14.56
CA PRO A 248 -4.86 -22.45 -15.77
C PRO A 248 -5.56 -22.05 -17.07
N VAL A 249 -6.88 -21.97 -17.06
CA VAL A 249 -7.68 -21.50 -18.20
C VAL A 249 -7.39 -20.04 -18.54
N ALA A 250 -7.25 -19.18 -17.53
CA ALA A 250 -6.90 -17.79 -17.74
C ALA A 250 -5.47 -17.66 -18.32
N LYS A 251 -4.52 -18.49 -17.87
CA LYS A 251 -3.17 -18.55 -18.46
C LYS A 251 -3.21 -18.92 -19.94
N LEU A 252 -4.10 -19.84 -20.32
CA LEU A 252 -4.30 -20.24 -21.74
C LEU A 252 -4.89 -19.07 -22.56
N LEU A 253 -5.88 -18.36 -22.03
CA LEU A 253 -6.49 -17.19 -22.69
C LEU A 253 -5.53 -16.01 -22.84
N LEU A 254 -4.54 -15.92 -21.96
CA LEU A 254 -3.49 -14.91 -22.03
C LEU A 254 -2.28 -15.31 -22.88
N ALA A 255 -2.30 -16.53 -23.44
CA ALA A 255 -1.24 -17.03 -24.29
C ALA A 255 -1.08 -16.10 -25.51
N GLY A 256 0.11 -15.50 -25.66
CA GLY A 256 0.41 -14.49 -26.71
C GLY A 256 0.29 -13.03 -26.25
N GLY A 257 -0.40 -12.73 -25.15
CA GLY A 257 -0.51 -11.35 -24.62
C GLY A 257 0.55 -10.97 -23.58
N GLY A 258 1.33 -11.96 -23.13
CA GLY A 258 2.34 -11.78 -22.08
C GLY A 258 1.74 -11.74 -20.68
N MET A 259 2.50 -12.25 -19.72
CA MET A 259 2.21 -12.15 -18.29
C MET A 259 3.31 -11.34 -17.61
N GLY A 260 2.95 -10.57 -16.60
CA GLY A 260 3.93 -9.90 -15.75
C GLY A 260 4.66 -10.90 -14.85
N LYS A 261 5.75 -10.46 -14.24
CA LYS A 261 6.57 -11.25 -13.33
C LYS A 261 6.38 -10.83 -11.89
N VAL A 262 6.53 -11.77 -10.97
CA VAL A 262 6.48 -11.50 -9.51
C VAL A 262 7.57 -10.50 -9.13
N GLU A 263 8.75 -10.59 -9.74
CA GLU A 263 9.88 -9.71 -9.48
C GLU A 263 9.57 -8.24 -9.80
N ASP A 264 8.81 -7.98 -10.87
CA ASP A 264 8.40 -6.62 -11.24
C ASP A 264 7.37 -6.05 -10.25
N VAL A 265 6.50 -6.90 -9.67
CA VAL A 265 5.60 -6.50 -8.57
C VAL A 265 6.38 -6.19 -7.29
N VAL A 266 7.39 -7.01 -6.99
CA VAL A 266 8.29 -6.79 -5.85
C VAL A 266 9.07 -5.48 -6.03
N GLU A 267 9.54 -5.19 -7.22
CA GLU A 267 10.22 -3.94 -7.56
C GLU A 267 9.30 -2.73 -7.36
N ALA A 268 8.07 -2.77 -7.89
CA ALA A 268 7.08 -1.71 -7.72
C ALA A 268 6.78 -1.42 -6.24
N ALA A 269 6.52 -2.47 -5.46
CA ALA A 269 6.26 -2.34 -4.03
C ALA A 269 7.49 -1.83 -3.27
N THR A 270 8.70 -2.31 -3.64
CA THR A 270 9.95 -1.87 -3.01
C THR A 270 10.20 -0.38 -3.24
N ARG A 271 9.94 0.11 -4.45
CA ARG A 271 10.01 1.55 -4.76
C ARG A 271 9.06 2.37 -3.87
N LEU A 272 7.80 1.94 -3.73
CA LEU A 272 6.82 2.62 -2.86
C LEU A 272 7.17 2.55 -1.37
N VAL A 273 7.89 1.53 -0.95
CA VAL A 273 8.36 1.38 0.44
C VAL A 273 9.62 2.20 0.68
N ALA A 274 10.62 2.07 -0.20
CA ALA A 274 11.95 2.62 0.02
C ALA A 274 12.07 4.11 -0.36
N ASP A 275 11.32 4.59 -1.36
CA ASP A 275 11.33 6.00 -1.72
C ASP A 275 10.30 6.80 -0.90
N THR A 276 10.77 7.44 0.16
CA THR A 276 9.92 8.22 1.08
C THR A 276 9.32 9.48 0.45
N ARG A 277 9.77 9.87 -0.75
CA ARG A 277 9.22 11.01 -1.50
C ARG A 277 7.91 10.67 -2.20
N ILE A 278 7.57 9.37 -2.34
CA ILE A 278 6.36 8.91 -3.03
C ILE A 278 5.17 8.92 -2.06
N LEU A 279 4.17 9.72 -2.37
CA LEU A 279 2.97 9.90 -1.58
C LEU A 279 1.74 9.98 -2.50
N GLY A 280 0.75 9.13 -2.29
CA GLY A 280 -0.52 9.13 -3.00
C GLY A 280 -0.44 8.62 -4.44
N ARG A 281 0.50 7.70 -4.74
CA ARG A 281 0.75 7.19 -6.09
C ARG A 281 0.35 5.72 -6.25
N GLY A 282 -0.03 5.38 -7.48
CA GLY A 282 -0.37 4.01 -7.87
C GLY A 282 0.52 3.51 -9.00
N ILE A 283 1.01 2.27 -8.89
CA ILE A 283 1.84 1.63 -9.91
C ILE A 283 1.11 0.41 -10.46
N VAL A 284 0.81 0.43 -11.75
CA VAL A 284 0.40 -0.77 -12.52
C VAL A 284 1.66 -1.57 -12.86
N VAL A 285 1.58 -2.88 -12.69
CA VAL A 285 2.64 -3.80 -13.07
C VAL A 285 2.12 -4.77 -14.12
N GLY A 286 2.69 -4.73 -15.31
CA GLY A 286 2.30 -5.56 -16.45
C GLY A 286 3.44 -6.43 -17.00
N PRO A 287 3.23 -7.07 -18.16
CA PRO A 287 4.33 -7.64 -18.90
C PRO A 287 5.30 -6.55 -19.35
N LYS A 288 6.59 -6.88 -19.49
CA LYS A 288 7.57 -5.95 -20.07
C LYS A 288 7.21 -5.65 -21.53
N VAL A 289 7.06 -4.38 -21.83
CA VAL A 289 6.82 -3.88 -23.19
C VAL A 289 7.88 -2.86 -23.55
N THR A 290 8.19 -2.79 -24.86
CA THR A 290 9.08 -1.75 -25.39
C THR A 290 8.23 -0.55 -25.80
N CYS A 291 8.51 0.60 -25.27
CA CYS A 291 7.79 1.83 -25.57
C CYS A 291 8.75 2.99 -25.83
N LYS A 292 8.26 3.98 -26.54
CA LYS A 292 8.94 5.25 -26.79
C LYS A 292 7.97 6.38 -26.47
N GLN A 293 8.44 7.39 -25.77
CA GLN A 293 7.67 8.61 -25.52
C GLN A 293 7.74 9.48 -26.78
N ASP A 294 6.61 9.95 -27.25
CA ASP A 294 6.55 10.87 -28.39
C ASP A 294 6.73 12.34 -27.93
N GLU A 295 6.69 13.27 -28.88
CA GLU A 295 6.89 14.71 -28.62
C GLU A 295 5.81 15.31 -27.68
N SER A 296 4.63 14.69 -27.61
CA SER A 296 3.55 15.08 -26.68
C SER A 296 3.74 14.53 -25.26
N GLY A 297 4.70 13.62 -25.08
CA GLY A 297 4.93 12.92 -23.82
C GLY A 297 4.11 11.63 -23.70
N GLU A 298 3.36 11.22 -24.73
CA GLU A 298 2.58 9.99 -24.74
C GLU A 298 3.46 8.77 -25.06
N PHE A 299 3.25 7.67 -24.32
CA PHE A 299 3.98 6.42 -24.55
C PHE A 299 3.32 5.60 -25.65
N LYS A 300 4.10 5.24 -26.67
CA LYS A 300 3.67 4.35 -27.76
C LYS A 300 4.46 3.06 -27.74
N LEU A 301 3.77 1.94 -27.95
CA LEU A 301 4.40 0.64 -28.13
C LEU A 301 5.22 0.65 -29.42
N VAL A 302 6.45 0.19 -29.36
CA VAL A 302 7.35 0.07 -30.49
C VAL A 302 8.05 -1.29 -30.50
N ASN A 303 8.66 -1.65 -31.61
CA ASN A 303 9.42 -2.89 -31.70
C ASN A 303 10.65 -2.85 -30.77
N LYS A 304 11.00 -4.01 -30.25
CA LYS A 304 12.20 -4.18 -29.41
C LYS A 304 13.45 -3.75 -30.19
N GLY A 305 14.25 -2.88 -29.55
CA GLY A 305 15.46 -2.33 -30.16
C GLY A 305 15.25 -1.06 -31.00
N ALA A 306 14.03 -0.49 -31.02
CA ALA A 306 13.80 0.81 -31.64
C ALA A 306 14.64 1.90 -30.95
N GLU A 307 15.21 2.82 -31.74
CA GLU A 307 16.05 3.90 -31.22
C GLU A 307 15.26 4.81 -30.26
N GLY A 308 15.83 5.08 -29.10
CA GLY A 308 15.20 5.88 -28.03
C GLY A 308 14.04 5.17 -27.33
N SER A 309 13.91 3.84 -27.49
CA SER A 309 12.91 3.06 -26.76
C SER A 309 13.43 2.58 -25.41
N THR A 310 12.51 2.36 -24.47
CA THR A 310 12.77 1.78 -23.17
C THR A 310 11.90 0.54 -22.95
N GLU A 311 12.42 -0.47 -22.24
CA GLU A 311 11.61 -1.59 -21.77
C GLU A 311 11.11 -1.29 -20.36
N THR A 312 9.79 -1.35 -20.15
CA THR A 312 9.20 -1.17 -18.82
C THR A 312 8.09 -2.20 -18.56
N ALA A 313 7.96 -2.58 -17.29
CA ALA A 313 6.83 -3.34 -16.77
C ALA A 313 5.99 -2.49 -15.80
N LEU A 314 6.42 -1.27 -15.50
CA LEU A 314 5.84 -0.39 -14.48
C LEU A 314 5.25 0.85 -15.13
N TRP A 315 4.02 1.17 -14.77
CA TRP A 315 3.26 2.33 -15.26
C TRP A 315 2.59 3.03 -14.09
N GLU A 316 2.56 4.35 -14.10
CA GLU A 316 1.73 5.06 -13.13
C GLU A 316 0.25 4.97 -13.51
N ALA A 317 -0.61 4.78 -12.52
CA ALA A 317 -2.04 4.78 -12.66
C ALA A 317 -2.67 5.92 -11.83
N TYR A 318 -3.63 6.63 -12.42
CA TYR A 318 -4.37 7.70 -11.73
C TYR A 318 -3.48 8.77 -11.12
N ALA A 319 -2.65 9.38 -11.95
CA ALA A 319 -1.87 10.54 -11.54
C ALA A 319 -2.80 11.68 -11.08
N ASP A 320 -3.88 11.89 -11.80
CA ASP A 320 -4.87 12.93 -11.54
C ASP A 320 -6.29 12.36 -11.49
N ASP A 321 -7.18 12.99 -10.71
CA ASP A 321 -8.63 12.76 -10.74
C ASP A 321 -9.30 13.73 -11.73
N TRP A 322 -10.57 13.55 -12.03
CA TRP A 322 -11.32 14.35 -12.99
C TRP A 322 -11.60 15.76 -12.43
N GLU A 323 -11.62 16.78 -13.28
CA GLU A 323 -11.74 18.19 -12.86
C GLU A 323 -12.99 18.49 -12.02
N GLU A 324 -14.15 17.86 -12.32
CA GLU A 324 -15.37 18.07 -11.57
C GLU A 324 -15.27 17.52 -10.14
N VAL A 325 -14.64 16.36 -9.98
CA VAL A 325 -14.37 15.77 -8.65
C VAL A 325 -13.30 16.59 -7.94
N ASP A 326 -12.28 17.04 -8.64
CA ASP A 326 -11.22 17.90 -8.15
C ASP A 326 -11.76 19.19 -7.53
N ALA A 327 -12.79 19.80 -8.15
CA ALA A 327 -13.38 21.04 -7.63
C ALA A 327 -14.03 20.85 -6.25
N PHE A 328 -14.68 19.71 -6.02
CA PHE A 328 -15.22 19.34 -4.71
C PHE A 328 -14.12 19.03 -3.71
N ASP A 329 -13.19 18.17 -4.08
CA ASP A 329 -12.09 17.72 -3.20
C ASP A 329 -11.20 18.90 -2.79
N ARG A 330 -10.89 19.85 -3.69
CA ARG A 330 -10.18 21.08 -3.37
C ARG A 330 -10.85 21.89 -2.25
N ARG A 331 -12.20 22.00 -2.29
CA ARG A 331 -12.94 22.71 -1.25
C ARG A 331 -12.86 22.00 0.08
N VAL A 332 -13.05 20.68 0.08
CA VAL A 332 -12.98 19.86 1.29
C VAL A 332 -11.57 19.90 1.89
N VAL A 333 -10.53 19.68 1.07
CA VAL A 333 -9.14 19.69 1.54
C VAL A 333 -8.73 21.09 2.03
N LYS A 334 -9.17 22.18 1.36
CA LYS A 334 -8.96 23.55 1.87
C LYS A 334 -9.58 23.74 3.26
N LEU A 335 -10.81 23.25 3.45
CA LEU A 335 -11.48 23.32 4.74
C LEU A 335 -10.73 22.51 5.80
N LEU A 336 -10.32 21.29 5.48
CA LEU A 336 -9.55 20.43 6.39
C LEU A 336 -8.21 21.07 6.77
N ASN A 337 -7.48 21.60 5.80
CA ASN A 337 -6.23 22.31 6.07
C ASN A 337 -6.44 23.57 6.94
N ALA A 338 -7.53 24.31 6.73
CA ALA A 338 -7.87 25.45 7.58
C ALA A 338 -8.20 25.04 9.02
N VAL A 339 -8.90 23.90 9.19
CA VAL A 339 -9.19 23.31 10.52
C VAL A 339 -7.89 22.83 11.20
N GLU A 340 -6.97 22.21 10.47
CA GLU A 340 -5.67 21.79 11.01
C GLU A 340 -4.85 23.00 11.48
N GLN A 341 -4.80 24.06 10.66
CA GLN A 341 -4.13 25.32 11.04
C GLN A 341 -4.78 25.96 12.27
N ALA A 342 -6.13 26.00 12.31
CA ALA A 342 -6.85 26.54 13.46
C ALA A 342 -6.58 25.73 14.74
N ARG A 343 -6.51 24.39 14.66
CA ARG A 343 -6.13 23.52 15.79
C ARG A 343 -4.70 23.82 16.26
N GLY A 344 -3.76 24.05 15.32
CA GLY A 344 -2.39 24.48 15.64
C GLY A 344 -2.37 25.78 16.43
N TRP A 345 -3.15 26.78 16.00
CA TRP A 345 -3.29 28.07 16.70
C TRP A 345 -3.93 27.92 18.10
N VAL A 346 -4.95 27.07 18.22
CA VAL A 346 -5.59 26.78 19.51
C VAL A 346 -4.63 26.05 20.46
N GLY A 347 -3.85 25.10 19.95
CA GLY A 347 -2.78 24.44 20.71
C GLY A 347 -1.76 25.45 21.23
N TRP A 348 -1.26 26.32 20.35
CA TRP A 348 -0.32 27.37 20.71
C TRP A 348 -0.90 28.36 21.73
N ALA A 349 -2.16 28.82 21.55
CA ALA A 349 -2.84 29.67 22.49
C ALA A 349 -3.01 28.98 23.86
N THR A 350 -3.33 27.70 23.86
CA THR A 350 -3.43 26.88 25.10
C THR A 350 -2.08 26.78 25.81
N ASP A 351 -1.00 26.60 25.07
CA ASP A 351 0.34 26.52 25.64
C ASP A 351 0.81 27.88 26.18
N ILE A 352 0.47 28.99 25.52
CA ILE A 352 0.72 30.33 26.07
C ILE A 352 -0.09 30.55 27.36
N VAL A 353 -1.36 30.19 27.38
CA VAL A 353 -2.18 30.33 28.60
C VAL A 353 -1.62 29.48 29.73
N LYS A 354 -1.15 28.26 29.46
CA LYS A 354 -0.44 27.44 30.44
C LYS A 354 0.85 28.10 30.93
N LEU A 355 1.65 28.65 29.99
CA LEU A 355 2.93 29.31 30.31
C LEU A 355 2.72 30.56 31.18
N VAL A 356 1.72 31.38 30.86
CA VAL A 356 1.33 32.56 31.64
C VAL A 356 0.76 32.14 33.00
N GLY A 357 -0.08 31.09 33.03
CA GLY A 357 -0.58 30.51 34.29
C GLY A 357 0.53 30.01 35.21
N TYR A 358 1.58 29.41 34.62
CA TYR A 358 2.78 28.99 35.34
C TYR A 358 3.55 30.19 35.94
N GLN A 359 3.72 31.26 35.18
CA GLN A 359 4.46 32.47 35.62
C GLN A 359 3.68 33.31 36.61
N VAL A 360 2.35 33.41 36.45
CA VAL A 360 1.52 34.31 37.25
C VAL A 360 0.94 33.64 38.49
N PHE A 361 0.58 32.35 38.41
CA PHE A 361 -0.15 31.64 39.50
C PHE A 361 0.61 30.50 40.14
N GLY A 362 1.84 30.20 39.70
CA GLY A 362 2.67 29.15 40.35
C GLY A 362 2.11 27.73 40.34
N TYR A 363 1.11 27.45 39.52
CA TYR A 363 0.49 26.12 39.42
C TYR A 363 1.42 25.16 38.65
N GLY A 364 2.02 24.21 39.36
CA GLY A 364 2.73 23.08 38.72
C GLY A 364 4.10 22.74 39.28
N ARG A 365 4.35 22.99 40.56
CA ARG A 365 5.41 22.28 41.28
C ARG A 365 4.76 21.21 42.18
N GLU A 366 4.41 20.10 41.53
CA GLU A 366 4.28 18.83 42.26
C GLU A 366 4.87 17.73 41.38
N ARG A 367 6.00 17.30 41.80
CA ARG A 367 6.78 16.05 41.90
C ARG A 367 6.92 15.17 40.68
#